data_3e7ce3a9ba578be7894aca769677a724
#
_entry.id   3e7ce3a9ba578be7894aca769677a724
#
_cell.length_a   1.000
_cell.length_b   1.000
_cell.length_c   1.000
_cell.angle_alpha   90.00
_cell.angle_beta   90.00
_cell.angle_gamma   90.00
#
_symmetry.space_group_name_H-M   'P 1'
#
loop_
_entity.id
_entity.type
_entity.pdbx_description
1 polymer ?
#
loop_
_entity_poly.entity_id
_entity_poly.type
_entity_poly.pdbx_seq_one_letter_code
_entity_poly.pdbx_strand_id
1 'polypeptide(L)'
;HAQVDFGESDIYLGGVKTRIHYFCMDLPHSDAIFVKAYPAETTDAFLDGHVAAFAWLGGVPKSILYDNTKIAVAKILGDGKRKRTKAFRELQSHYLFEDRFGRPAKGNDKGKVEGLVGYARRNFMVPLPRVHSIDEFNTQLAAACQKRQIAVLRGYKTSIGERLKADRRAFMELPDIAFDPCEKVSTRANSLSLVRYRSNDY
;
A
#
# COMPACT_ATOMS: atom_id res chain seq x y z
N HIS A 1 1.36 13.70 6.30
CA HIS A 1 0.37 12.66 6.05
C HIS A 1 0.67 11.93 4.76
N ALA A 2 0.13 10.72 4.61
CA ALA A 2 0.21 9.93 3.39
C ALA A 2 -1.17 9.69 2.80
N GLN A 3 -1.20 9.19 1.57
CA GLN A 3 -2.42 8.71 0.90
C GLN A 3 -2.15 7.32 0.35
N VAL A 4 -3.17 6.46 0.38
CA VAL A 4 -3.07 5.07 -0.08
C VAL A 4 -4.20 4.77 -1.05
N ASP A 5 -3.85 4.08 -2.13
CA ASP A 5 -4.81 3.57 -3.10
C ASP A 5 -4.25 2.31 -3.79
N PHE A 6 -5.14 1.54 -4.42
CA PHE A 6 -4.78 0.44 -5.31
C PHE A 6 -5.00 0.82 -6.77
N GLY A 7 -4.12 0.32 -7.61
CA GLY A 7 -4.28 0.39 -9.06
C GLY A 7 -4.21 -0.99 -9.68
N GLU A 8 -4.59 -1.07 -10.95
CA GLU A 8 -4.49 -2.29 -11.76
C GLU A 8 -3.67 -2.02 -13.01
N SER A 9 -2.92 -3.01 -13.45
CA SER A 9 -2.19 -3.00 -14.71
C SER A 9 -2.01 -4.41 -15.26
N ASP A 10 -1.69 -4.52 -16.52
CA ASP A 10 -1.25 -5.78 -17.12
C ASP A 10 0.28 -5.82 -17.18
N ILE A 11 0.85 -7.01 -17.03
CA ILE A 11 2.27 -7.31 -17.24
C ILE A 11 2.40 -8.64 -18.00
N TYR A 12 3.58 -8.94 -18.51
CA TYR A 12 3.91 -10.30 -18.97
C TYR A 12 4.67 -11.01 -17.85
N LEU A 13 4.02 -11.99 -17.21
CA LEU A 13 4.58 -12.81 -16.14
C LEU A 13 4.90 -14.20 -16.69
N GLY A 14 6.19 -14.58 -16.78
CA GLY A 14 6.60 -15.82 -17.41
C GLY A 14 6.14 -15.95 -18.87
N GLY A 15 6.01 -14.83 -19.60
CA GLY A 15 5.54 -14.79 -20.98
C GLY A 15 4.01 -14.70 -21.14
N VAL A 16 3.23 -14.86 -20.06
CA VAL A 16 1.76 -14.80 -20.09
C VAL A 16 1.29 -13.41 -19.68
N LYS A 17 0.41 -12.80 -20.46
CA LYS A 17 -0.21 -11.52 -20.11
C LYS A 17 -1.12 -11.72 -18.90
N THR A 18 -0.75 -11.09 -17.79
CA THR A 18 -1.38 -11.26 -16.48
C THR A 18 -1.81 -9.92 -15.91
N ARG A 19 -3.03 -9.83 -15.41
CA ARG A 19 -3.52 -8.69 -14.62
C ARG A 19 -2.93 -8.75 -13.23
N ILE A 20 -2.35 -7.64 -12.81
CA ILE A 20 -1.85 -7.46 -11.43
C ILE A 20 -2.51 -6.25 -10.78
N HIS A 21 -2.50 -6.26 -9.46
CA HIS A 21 -2.88 -5.12 -8.63
C HIS A 21 -1.62 -4.53 -8.01
N TYR A 22 -1.61 -3.23 -7.75
CA TYR A 22 -0.48 -2.62 -7.06
C TYR A 22 -0.95 -1.65 -5.99
N PHE A 23 -0.37 -1.79 -4.83
CA PHE A 23 -0.49 -0.86 -3.72
C PHE A 23 0.36 0.37 -4.03
N CYS A 24 -0.20 1.54 -3.77
CA CYS A 24 0.47 2.81 -3.95
C CYS A 24 0.30 3.66 -2.69
N MET A 25 1.41 4.09 -2.09
CA MET A 25 1.42 5.09 -1.02
C MET A 25 2.17 6.31 -1.49
N ASP A 26 1.57 7.49 -1.35
CA ASP A 26 2.24 8.75 -1.64
C ASP A 26 2.28 9.69 -0.45
N LEU A 27 3.24 10.59 -0.51
CA LEU A 27 3.40 11.69 0.43
C LEU A 27 3.11 13.01 -0.31
N PRO A 28 1.92 13.62 -0.14
CA PRO A 28 1.53 14.81 -0.90
C PRO A 28 2.44 16.03 -0.72
N HIS A 29 3.23 16.11 0.34
CA HIS A 29 4.18 17.18 0.58
C HIS A 29 5.44 17.03 -0.27
N SER A 30 6.06 15.85 -0.28
CA SER A 30 7.29 15.61 -1.05
C SER A 30 7.04 15.09 -2.46
N ASP A 31 5.86 14.60 -2.78
CA ASP A 31 5.52 13.83 -3.99
C ASP A 31 6.32 12.51 -4.11
N ALA A 32 6.86 12.02 -2.97
CA ALA A 32 7.47 10.69 -2.91
C ALA A 32 6.40 9.61 -2.99
N ILE A 33 6.68 8.57 -3.77
CA ILE A 33 5.76 7.46 -4.01
C ILE A 33 6.44 6.12 -3.72
N PHE A 34 5.70 5.23 -3.07
CA PHE A 34 6.03 3.82 -2.94
C PHE A 34 5.00 2.98 -3.69
N VAL A 35 5.46 1.99 -4.45
CA VAL A 35 4.61 1.09 -5.24
C VAL A 35 5.08 -0.34 -5.05
N LYS A 36 4.13 -1.25 -4.78
CA LYS A 36 4.39 -2.70 -4.68
C LYS A 36 3.25 -3.48 -5.36
N ALA A 37 3.61 -4.42 -6.22
CA ALA A 37 2.68 -5.23 -6.99
C ALA A 37 2.30 -6.52 -6.25
N TYR A 38 1.05 -6.96 -6.51
CA TYR A 38 0.44 -8.17 -5.95
C TYR A 38 -0.39 -8.89 -7.02
N PRO A 39 -0.58 -10.20 -6.88
CA PRO A 39 -1.46 -10.96 -7.78
C PRO A 39 -2.94 -10.52 -7.69
N ALA A 40 -3.37 -10.06 -6.51
CA ALA A 40 -4.75 -9.61 -6.25
C ALA A 40 -4.80 -8.54 -5.16
N GLU A 41 -5.84 -7.73 -5.17
CA GLU A 41 -6.17 -6.80 -4.08
C GLU A 41 -6.86 -7.57 -2.96
N THR A 42 -6.07 -8.00 -1.97
CA THR A 42 -6.53 -8.75 -0.80
C THR A 42 -6.23 -7.99 0.49
N THR A 43 -6.79 -8.44 1.60
CA THR A 43 -6.45 -7.91 2.93
C THR A 43 -4.97 -8.06 3.22
N ASP A 44 -4.38 -9.21 2.91
CA ASP A 44 -2.95 -9.47 3.12
C ASP A 44 -2.08 -8.53 2.27
N ALA A 45 -2.42 -8.33 0.99
CA ALA A 45 -1.74 -7.39 0.10
C ALA A 45 -1.84 -5.93 0.62
N PHE A 46 -2.99 -5.55 1.17
CA PHE A 46 -3.18 -4.24 1.76
C PHE A 46 -2.32 -4.03 3.02
N LEU A 47 -2.30 -5.02 3.92
CA LEU A 47 -1.50 -4.96 5.15
C LEU A 47 0.00 -4.99 4.84
N ASP A 48 0.44 -5.93 3.98
CA ASP A 48 1.85 -6.04 3.55
C ASP A 48 2.32 -4.78 2.80
N GLY A 49 1.45 -4.18 1.98
CA GLY A 49 1.74 -2.92 1.30
C GLY A 49 2.09 -1.79 2.27
N HIS A 50 1.40 -1.69 3.41
CA HIS A 50 1.70 -0.72 4.46
C HIS A 50 3.04 -1.03 5.14
N VAL A 51 3.24 -2.28 5.55
CA VAL A 51 4.49 -2.73 6.20
C VAL A 51 5.69 -2.41 5.31
N ALA A 52 5.62 -2.78 4.04
CA ALA A 52 6.67 -2.54 3.07
C ALA A 52 6.88 -1.03 2.80
N ALA A 53 5.79 -0.25 2.72
CA ALA A 53 5.89 1.20 2.53
C ALA A 53 6.54 1.90 3.72
N PHE A 54 6.17 1.55 4.96
CA PHE A 54 6.75 2.14 6.17
C PHE A 54 8.24 1.79 6.29
N ALA A 55 8.62 0.55 6.00
CA ALA A 55 10.02 0.14 5.96
C ALA A 55 10.81 0.94 4.90
N TRP A 56 10.28 1.08 3.68
CA TRP A 56 10.92 1.84 2.60
C TRP A 56 11.03 3.35 2.92
N LEU A 57 10.01 3.92 3.54
CA LEU A 57 10.00 5.33 3.98
C LEU A 57 10.95 5.57 5.15
N GLY A 58 11.23 4.54 5.98
CA GLY A 58 12.02 4.65 7.19
C GLY A 58 11.26 5.31 8.34
N GLY A 59 9.94 5.12 8.41
CA GLY A 59 9.08 5.65 9.45
C GLY A 59 7.61 5.60 9.07
N VAL A 60 6.74 5.95 10.02
CA VAL A 60 5.29 5.87 9.89
C VAL A 60 4.68 7.27 9.76
N PRO A 61 3.97 7.60 8.67
CA PRO A 61 3.23 8.85 8.56
C PRO A 61 2.17 8.97 9.66
N LYS A 62 2.08 10.11 10.35
CA LYS A 62 1.13 10.32 11.46
C LYS A 62 -0.33 10.13 11.06
N SER A 63 -0.68 10.39 9.82
CA SER A 63 -2.04 10.17 9.32
C SER A 63 -2.02 9.69 7.88
N ILE A 64 -2.97 8.83 7.53
CA ILE A 64 -3.08 8.24 6.20
C ILE A 64 -4.52 8.41 5.69
N LEU A 65 -4.64 8.97 4.49
CA LEU A 65 -5.92 9.12 3.80
C LEU A 65 -6.19 7.87 2.94
N TYR A 66 -7.34 7.30 3.11
CA TYR A 66 -7.84 6.17 2.35
C TYR A 66 -9.07 6.55 1.53
N ASP A 67 -9.26 5.85 0.43
CA ASP A 67 -10.59 5.72 -0.12
C ASP A 67 -11.47 4.78 0.75
N ASN A 68 -12.76 4.76 0.47
CA ASN A 68 -13.70 3.85 1.14
C ASN A 68 -13.51 2.39 0.66
N THR A 69 -12.29 1.85 0.79
CA THR A 69 -12.02 0.47 0.39
C THR A 69 -12.71 -0.50 1.35
N LYS A 70 -13.32 -1.55 0.83
CA LYS A 70 -13.96 -2.62 1.63
C LYS A 70 -12.96 -3.34 2.54
N ILE A 71 -11.67 -3.25 2.24
CA ILE A 71 -10.60 -3.86 3.03
C ILE A 71 -10.41 -3.12 4.36
N ALA A 72 -10.42 -1.80 4.33
CA ALA A 72 -10.26 -0.97 5.53
C ALA A 72 -11.60 -0.78 6.27
N VAL A 73 -12.70 -0.68 5.54
CA VAL A 73 -14.02 -0.33 6.06
C VAL A 73 -15.00 -1.50 5.93
N ALA A 74 -15.36 -2.11 7.06
CA ALA A 74 -16.35 -3.19 7.10
C ALA A 74 -17.79 -2.68 6.87
N LYS A 75 -18.10 -1.46 7.34
CA LYS A 75 -19.44 -0.85 7.20
C LYS A 75 -19.37 0.67 7.37
N ILE A 76 -20.08 1.38 6.52
CA ILE A 76 -20.36 2.83 6.70
C ILE A 76 -21.68 2.94 7.47
N LEU A 77 -21.68 3.65 8.60
CA LEU A 77 -22.84 3.87 9.44
C LEU A 77 -23.63 5.10 8.95
N GLY A 78 -24.91 5.20 9.31
CA GLY A 78 -25.78 6.27 8.85
C GLY A 78 -25.36 7.69 9.27
N ASP A 79 -24.53 7.82 10.31
CA ASP A 79 -23.92 9.07 10.77
C ASP A 79 -22.57 9.40 10.09
N GLY A 80 -22.21 8.65 9.05
CA GLY A 80 -20.94 8.79 8.33
C GLY A 80 -19.74 8.17 9.03
N LYS A 81 -19.89 7.61 10.23
CA LYS A 81 -18.85 6.83 10.90
C LYS A 81 -18.61 5.51 10.18
N ARG A 82 -17.40 5.03 10.28
CA ARG A 82 -16.96 3.78 9.60
C ARG A 82 -16.56 2.74 10.61
N LYS A 83 -17.11 1.54 10.47
CA LYS A 83 -16.64 0.37 11.23
C LYS A 83 -15.44 -0.22 10.49
N ARG A 84 -14.26 -0.12 11.06
CA ARG A 84 -13.02 -0.67 10.52
C ARG A 84 -13.01 -2.19 10.62
N THR A 85 -12.36 -2.86 9.68
CA THR A 85 -12.11 -4.31 9.77
C THR A 85 -11.20 -4.63 10.95
N LYS A 86 -11.22 -5.88 11.44
CA LYS A 86 -10.36 -6.31 12.55
C LYS A 86 -8.88 -6.17 12.17
N ALA A 87 -8.51 -6.71 11.01
CA ALA A 87 -7.14 -6.68 10.51
C ALA A 87 -6.59 -5.24 10.36
N PHE A 88 -7.40 -4.32 9.83
CA PHE A 88 -6.99 -2.91 9.73
C PHE A 88 -6.79 -2.24 11.09
N ARG A 89 -7.65 -2.55 12.08
CA ARG A 89 -7.46 -2.04 13.45
C ARG A 89 -6.20 -2.57 14.11
N GLU A 90 -5.84 -3.82 13.86
CA GLU A 90 -4.61 -4.42 14.37
C GLU A 90 -3.38 -3.74 13.78
N LEU A 91 -3.35 -3.51 12.47
CA LEU A 91 -2.31 -2.72 11.81
C LEU A 91 -2.20 -1.31 12.40
N GLN A 92 -3.34 -0.62 12.54
CA GLN A 92 -3.40 0.74 13.07
C GLN A 92 -2.92 0.80 14.52
N SER A 93 -3.30 -0.16 15.36
CA SER A 93 -2.85 -0.24 16.76
C SER A 93 -1.36 -0.54 16.87
N HIS A 94 -0.79 -1.27 15.92
CA HIS A 94 0.63 -1.60 15.90
C HIS A 94 1.51 -0.39 15.52
N TYR A 95 1.10 0.38 14.49
CA TYR A 95 1.86 1.51 13.97
C TYR A 95 1.39 2.88 14.47
N LEU A 96 0.27 2.96 15.19
CA LEU A 96 -0.29 4.13 15.87
C LEU A 96 -0.62 5.33 14.96
N PHE A 97 -0.82 5.12 13.65
CA PHE A 97 -1.21 6.17 12.73
C PHE A 97 -2.72 6.48 12.79
N GLU A 98 -3.09 7.72 12.46
CA GLU A 98 -4.49 8.11 12.30
C GLU A 98 -4.98 7.77 10.89
N ASP A 99 -6.12 7.12 10.78
CA ASP A 99 -6.80 6.93 9.51
C ASP A 99 -7.76 8.08 9.20
N ARG A 100 -7.74 8.52 7.97
CA ARG A 100 -8.69 9.48 7.39
C ARG A 100 -9.32 8.85 6.16
N PHE A 101 -10.61 9.10 5.97
CA PHE A 101 -11.32 8.62 4.79
C PHE A 101 -11.87 9.80 4.01
N GLY A 102 -11.74 9.73 2.68
CA GLY A 102 -12.32 10.69 1.77
C GLY A 102 -13.84 10.80 1.98
N ARG A 103 -14.40 11.99 1.76
CA ARG A 103 -15.85 12.19 1.84
C ARG A 103 -16.53 11.46 0.69
N PRO A 104 -17.63 10.73 0.94
CA PRO A 104 -18.41 10.13 -0.14
C PRO A 104 -18.79 11.18 -1.18
N ALA A 105 -18.67 10.88 -2.46
CA ALA A 105 -19.07 11.70 -3.61
C ALA A 105 -18.34 13.06 -3.80
N LYS A 106 -17.22 13.34 -3.12
CA LYS A 106 -16.39 14.51 -3.40
C LYS A 106 -15.01 14.10 -3.96
N GLY A 107 -14.93 13.92 -5.27
CA GLY A 107 -13.71 13.54 -6.00
C GLY A 107 -12.53 14.52 -5.83
N ASN A 108 -12.80 15.79 -5.45
CA ASN A 108 -11.75 16.79 -5.25
C ASN A 108 -10.82 16.53 -4.04
N ASP A 109 -11.23 15.72 -3.07
CA ASP A 109 -10.37 15.35 -1.93
C ASP A 109 -9.24 14.38 -2.34
N LYS A 110 -9.30 13.79 -3.56
CA LYS A 110 -8.43 12.75 -4.11
C LYS A 110 -7.46 13.17 -5.23
N GLY A 111 -7.53 14.39 -5.70
CA GLY A 111 -6.87 14.82 -6.94
C GLY A 111 -5.38 14.48 -7.08
N LYS A 112 -4.64 14.26 -5.99
CA LYS A 112 -3.24 13.85 -6.03
C LYS A 112 -3.06 12.33 -6.09
N VAL A 113 -3.86 11.52 -5.37
CA VAL A 113 -3.71 10.04 -5.34
C VAL A 113 -4.05 9.41 -6.68
N GLU A 114 -5.18 9.79 -7.28
CA GLU A 114 -5.54 9.31 -8.62
C GLU A 114 -4.49 9.70 -9.66
N GLY A 115 -3.86 10.88 -9.48
CA GLY A 115 -2.72 11.32 -10.27
C GLY A 115 -1.51 10.41 -10.11
N LEU A 116 -1.23 9.89 -8.89
CA LEU A 116 -0.04 9.08 -8.61
C LEU A 116 -0.20 7.62 -8.97
N VAL A 117 -1.39 7.03 -8.76
CA VAL A 117 -1.72 5.70 -9.32
C VAL A 117 -1.60 5.74 -10.86
N GLY A 118 -2.17 6.77 -11.49
CA GLY A 118 -2.01 7.00 -12.93
C GLY A 118 -0.56 7.26 -13.36
N TYR A 119 0.22 7.97 -12.54
CA TYR A 119 1.64 8.18 -12.77
C TYR A 119 2.41 6.85 -12.74
N ALA A 120 2.23 6.04 -11.71
CA ALA A 120 2.87 4.73 -11.59
C ALA A 120 2.59 3.86 -12.81
N ARG A 121 1.31 3.81 -13.23
CA ARG A 121 0.91 3.07 -14.44
C ARG A 121 1.65 3.55 -15.68
N ARG A 122 1.64 4.86 -15.94
CA ARG A 122 2.24 5.42 -17.16
C ARG A 122 3.77 5.37 -17.19
N ASN A 123 4.42 5.45 -16.03
CA ASN A 123 5.88 5.61 -15.97
C ASN A 123 6.62 4.34 -15.53
N PHE A 124 5.95 3.43 -14.82
CA PHE A 124 6.58 2.20 -14.33
C PHE A 124 6.06 0.95 -15.04
N MET A 125 4.92 1.07 -15.76
CA MET A 125 4.24 -0.07 -16.37
C MET A 125 3.98 0.12 -17.88
N VAL A 126 4.64 1.10 -18.48
CA VAL A 126 4.62 1.34 -19.93
C VAL A 126 6.06 1.54 -20.42
N PRO A 127 6.53 0.76 -21.42
CA PRO A 127 5.84 -0.39 -22.05
C PRO A 127 5.54 -1.49 -21.03
N LEU A 128 4.61 -2.42 -21.37
CA LEU A 128 4.21 -3.50 -20.46
C LEU A 128 5.45 -4.28 -19.98
N PRO A 129 5.70 -4.33 -18.66
CA PRO A 129 6.85 -5.05 -18.12
C PRO A 129 6.82 -6.53 -18.47
N ARG A 130 7.99 -7.12 -18.69
CA ARG A 130 8.18 -8.56 -18.92
C ARG A 130 9.10 -9.08 -17.83
N VAL A 131 8.57 -9.94 -16.98
CA VAL A 131 9.25 -10.46 -15.78
C VAL A 131 8.94 -11.94 -15.60
N HIS A 132 9.79 -12.63 -14.84
CA HIS A 132 9.58 -14.04 -14.51
C HIS A 132 8.77 -14.23 -13.23
N SER A 133 8.83 -13.27 -12.30
CA SER A 133 8.10 -13.33 -11.03
C SER A 133 7.59 -11.95 -10.59
N ILE A 134 6.63 -11.94 -9.67
CA ILE A 134 6.16 -10.72 -9.01
C ILE A 134 7.28 -10.08 -8.16
N ASP A 135 8.16 -10.88 -7.57
CA ASP A 135 9.29 -10.37 -6.78
C ASP A 135 10.32 -9.65 -7.64
N GLU A 136 10.61 -10.18 -8.84
CA GLU A 136 11.44 -9.48 -9.82
C GLU A 136 10.79 -8.13 -10.19
N PHE A 137 9.49 -8.13 -10.45
CA PHE A 137 8.78 -6.89 -10.76
C PHE A 137 8.80 -5.90 -9.60
N ASN A 138 8.61 -6.36 -8.37
CA ASN A 138 8.70 -5.53 -7.17
C ASN A 138 10.08 -4.92 -6.97
N THR A 139 11.14 -5.63 -7.31
CA THR A 139 12.51 -5.11 -7.32
C THR A 139 12.65 -3.95 -8.33
N GLN A 140 12.09 -4.10 -9.54
CA GLN A 140 12.09 -3.05 -10.56
C GLN A 140 11.26 -1.83 -10.11
N LEU A 141 10.09 -2.04 -9.49
CA LEU A 141 9.25 -0.97 -8.94
C LEU A 141 9.96 -0.20 -7.83
N ALA A 142 10.61 -0.90 -6.90
CA ALA A 142 11.39 -0.26 -5.83
C ALA A 142 12.52 0.62 -6.39
N ALA A 143 13.24 0.14 -7.39
CA ALA A 143 14.28 0.90 -8.09
C ALA A 143 13.69 2.14 -8.81
N ALA A 144 12.52 2.01 -9.44
CA ALA A 144 11.83 3.11 -10.10
C ALA A 144 11.37 4.18 -9.09
N CYS A 145 10.82 3.77 -7.94
CA CYS A 145 10.46 4.67 -6.85
C CYS A 145 11.69 5.41 -6.29
N GLN A 146 12.81 4.72 -6.14
CA GLN A 146 14.06 5.32 -5.70
C GLN A 146 14.61 6.32 -6.73
N LYS A 147 14.63 5.93 -8.01
CA LYS A 147 15.08 6.81 -9.11
C LYS A 147 14.24 8.08 -9.20
N ARG A 148 12.92 7.99 -8.95
CA ARG A 148 12.04 9.15 -8.95
C ARG A 148 12.43 10.22 -7.94
N GLN A 149 13.09 9.88 -6.85
CA GLN A 149 13.50 10.84 -5.80
C GLN A 149 14.48 11.91 -6.29
N ILE A 150 15.23 11.66 -7.37
CA ILE A 150 16.14 12.67 -7.95
C ILE A 150 15.40 13.74 -8.76
N ALA A 151 14.14 13.53 -9.11
CA ALA A 151 13.38 14.45 -9.95
C ALA A 151 13.07 15.77 -9.21
N VAL A 152 13.22 16.88 -9.91
CA VAL A 152 12.76 18.21 -9.49
C VAL A 152 11.46 18.49 -10.26
N LEU A 153 10.34 18.59 -9.56
CA LEU A 153 9.04 18.85 -10.18
C LEU A 153 8.85 20.34 -10.48
N ARG A 154 8.00 20.63 -11.47
CA ARG A 154 7.66 22.01 -11.83
C ARG A 154 7.15 22.79 -10.60
N GLY A 155 7.70 23.98 -10.39
CA GLY A 155 7.36 24.85 -9.24
C GLY A 155 8.18 24.59 -7.98
N TYR A 156 9.07 23.62 -7.98
CA TYR A 156 10.00 23.36 -6.87
C TYR A 156 11.45 23.63 -7.26
N LYS A 157 12.25 24.02 -6.27
CA LYS A 157 13.71 24.23 -6.42
C LYS A 157 14.53 23.02 -5.96
N THR A 158 13.89 22.10 -5.24
CA THR A 158 14.51 20.94 -4.60
C THR A 158 13.91 19.64 -5.15
N SER A 159 14.69 18.58 -5.12
CA SER A 159 14.25 17.25 -5.55
C SER A 159 13.19 16.66 -4.62
N ILE A 160 12.47 15.65 -5.11
CA ILE A 160 11.53 14.85 -4.30
C ILE A 160 12.26 14.29 -3.08
N GLY A 161 13.47 13.73 -3.24
CA GLY A 161 14.26 13.15 -2.15
C GLY A 161 14.69 14.16 -1.09
N GLU A 162 15.00 15.39 -1.49
CA GLU A 162 15.29 16.47 -0.52
C GLU A 162 14.05 16.83 0.30
N ARG A 163 12.90 16.94 -0.35
CA ARG A 163 11.62 17.19 0.33
C ARG A 163 11.19 16.02 1.23
N LEU A 164 11.48 14.79 0.82
CA LEU A 164 11.24 13.59 1.61
C LEU A 164 12.00 13.58 2.95
N LYS A 165 13.17 14.21 3.02
CA LYS A 165 13.90 14.38 4.30
C LYS A 165 13.07 15.17 5.32
N ALA A 166 12.30 16.17 4.87
CA ALA A 166 11.41 16.92 5.77
C ALA A 166 10.23 16.08 6.22
N ASP A 167 9.63 15.26 5.33
CA ASP A 167 8.57 14.32 5.70
C ASP A 167 9.07 13.31 6.74
N ARG A 168 10.26 12.73 6.53
CA ARG A 168 10.87 11.75 7.47
C ARG A 168 11.07 12.31 8.88
N ARG A 169 11.41 13.58 9.03
CA ARG A 169 11.53 14.23 10.36
C ARG A 169 10.18 14.31 11.10
N ALA A 170 9.08 14.26 10.37
CA ALA A 170 7.73 14.32 10.95
C ALA A 170 7.09 12.95 11.15
N PHE A 171 7.74 11.87 10.70
CA PHE A 171 7.26 10.51 10.90
C PHE A 171 7.37 10.09 12.37
N MET A 172 6.56 9.12 12.72
CA MET A 172 6.76 8.33 13.94
C MET A 172 7.82 7.26 13.66
N GLU A 173 8.51 6.84 14.69
CA GLU A 173 9.49 5.76 14.60
C GLU A 173 8.83 4.43 14.24
N LEU A 174 9.58 3.59 13.55
CA LEU A 174 9.15 2.22 13.29
C LEU A 174 9.23 1.42 14.60
N PRO A 175 8.26 0.55 14.89
CA PRO A 175 8.39 -0.40 15.99
C PRO A 175 9.54 -1.37 15.72
N ASP A 176 10.18 -1.88 16.79
CA ASP A 176 11.29 -2.84 16.71
C ASP A 176 10.92 -4.12 15.95
N ILE A 177 9.66 -4.53 16.07
CA ILE A 177 9.11 -5.71 15.37
C ILE A 177 8.11 -5.23 14.34
N ALA A 178 8.31 -5.62 13.09
CA ALA A 178 7.36 -5.31 12.01
C ALA A 178 6.03 -6.04 12.25
N PHE A 179 4.93 -5.43 11.81
CA PHE A 179 3.62 -6.10 11.81
C PHE A 179 3.66 -7.32 10.87
N ASP A 180 3.11 -8.43 11.34
CA ASP A 180 2.94 -9.64 10.54
C ASP A 180 1.62 -9.55 9.76
N PRO A 181 1.64 -9.37 8.43
CA PRO A 181 0.45 -9.17 7.62
C PRO A 181 -0.34 -10.44 7.34
N CYS A 182 0.14 -11.60 7.81
CA CYS A 182 -0.51 -12.89 7.56
C CYS A 182 -1.84 -13.02 8.32
N GLU A 183 -2.80 -13.67 7.70
CA GLU A 183 -4.04 -14.06 8.38
C GLU A 183 -3.73 -15.07 9.50
N LYS A 184 -4.15 -14.77 10.73
CA LYS A 184 -3.98 -15.64 11.90
C LYS A 184 -5.30 -16.30 12.22
N VAL A 185 -5.33 -17.62 12.07
CA VAL A 185 -6.50 -18.45 12.36
C VAL A 185 -6.20 -19.39 13.51
N SER A 186 -6.98 -19.29 14.59
CA SER A 186 -6.92 -20.26 15.66
C SER A 186 -7.74 -21.50 15.26
N THR A 187 -7.11 -22.67 15.29
CA THR A 187 -7.76 -23.93 14.98
C THR A 187 -7.29 -25.02 15.95
N ARG A 188 -7.99 -26.14 15.98
CA ARG A 188 -7.61 -27.30 16.80
C ARG A 188 -7.19 -28.44 15.89
N ALA A 189 -6.12 -29.12 16.28
CA ALA A 189 -5.77 -30.39 15.67
C ALA A 189 -6.83 -31.44 15.98
N ASN A 190 -7.12 -32.30 15.02
CA ASN A 190 -8.00 -33.46 15.20
C ASN A 190 -7.22 -34.63 15.87
N SER A 191 -7.87 -35.77 16.06
CA SER A 191 -7.24 -36.96 16.66
C SER A 191 -6.07 -37.55 15.86
N LEU A 192 -5.92 -37.16 14.61
CA LEU A 192 -4.80 -37.55 13.73
C LEU A 192 -3.69 -36.47 13.69
N SER A 193 -3.72 -35.50 14.60
CA SER A 193 -2.81 -34.36 14.65
C SER A 193 -2.85 -33.45 13.40
N LEU A 194 -3.93 -33.49 12.63
CA LEU A 194 -4.14 -32.67 11.45
C LEU A 194 -4.90 -31.39 11.80
N VAL A 195 -4.50 -30.30 11.18
CA VAL A 195 -5.13 -28.98 11.28
C VAL A 195 -5.88 -28.68 9.98
N ARG A 196 -7.17 -28.41 10.06
CA ARG A 196 -7.95 -28.00 8.89
C ARG A 196 -7.93 -26.48 8.74
N TYR A 197 -7.49 -26.03 7.56
CA TYR A 197 -7.56 -24.64 7.15
C TYR A 197 -8.11 -24.53 5.72
N ARG A 198 -9.20 -23.77 5.57
CA ARG A 198 -9.99 -23.64 4.33
C ARG A 198 -10.29 -25.00 3.68
N SER A 199 -10.28 -25.79 3.24
CA SER A 199 -10.64 -27.14 2.72
C SER A 199 -9.47 -28.13 2.72
N ASN A 200 -8.32 -27.74 3.24
CA ASN A 200 -7.13 -28.59 3.27
C ASN A 200 -6.80 -29.00 4.70
N ASP A 201 -6.29 -30.21 4.84
CA ASP A 201 -5.72 -30.74 6.08
C ASP A 201 -4.18 -30.66 5.99
N TYR A 202 -3.54 -30.17 7.06
CA TYR A 202 -2.09 -29.94 7.16
C TYR A 202 -1.51 -30.72 8.32
#